data_8648c833bf003779bc4133531842da8b
#
_entry.id   8648c833bf003779bc4133531842da8b
#
_cell.length_a   1.000
_cell.length_b   1.000
_cell.length_c   1.000
_cell.angle_alpha   90.00
_cell.angle_beta   90.00
_cell.angle_gamma   90.00
#
_symmetry.space_group_name_H-M   'P 1'
#
loop_
_entity.id
_entity.type
_entity.pdbx_description
1 polymer ?
#
loop_
_entity_poly.entity_id
_entity_poly.type
_entity_poly.pdbx_seq_one_letter_code
_entity_poly.pdbx_strand_id
1 'polypeptide(L)'
;MLWIITGIIVSYLIGSIPTAYIFGRLIKGIDIRKHGSGNVGATNALRVLGKGAGITVLILDILKGFVTVVFLGNFIAGNIPFITEEGVRLILGISCICGHNWTIFLNFQGGKGIATTLGVLLGLAFKIGTLKIILSLLVLIWFTVFFVLGIVSIASVFTAIALPVLAILFGQTYILVSASLLLCVFVIIRHKSNLKRFFKGQEPRLNFKKKP
;
A
#
# COMPACT_ATOMS: atom_id res chain seq x y z
N MET A 1 -14.95 -21.79 -7.78
CA MET A 1 -15.50 -20.41 -7.92
C MET A 1 -15.82 -19.77 -6.59
N LEU A 2 -16.60 -20.42 -5.67
CA LEU A 2 -16.99 -19.81 -4.37
C LEU A 2 -15.76 -19.34 -3.56
N TRP A 3 -14.73 -20.15 -3.41
CA TRP A 3 -13.52 -19.83 -2.65
C TRP A 3 -12.81 -18.54 -3.10
N ILE A 4 -12.64 -18.32 -4.41
CA ILE A 4 -11.96 -17.11 -4.90
C ILE A 4 -12.82 -15.86 -4.66
N ILE A 5 -14.14 -15.95 -4.85
CA ILE A 5 -15.07 -14.84 -4.57
C ILE A 5 -15.02 -14.48 -3.09
N THR A 6 -15.12 -15.48 -2.21
CA THR A 6 -14.97 -15.27 -0.76
C THR A 6 -13.63 -14.64 -0.41
N GLY A 7 -12.54 -15.16 -0.99
CA GLY A 7 -11.21 -14.60 -0.80
C GLY A 7 -11.10 -13.13 -1.20
N ILE A 8 -11.64 -12.74 -2.36
CA ILE A 8 -11.70 -11.36 -2.83
C ILE A 8 -12.45 -10.46 -1.85
N ILE A 9 -13.66 -10.89 -1.43
CA ILE A 9 -14.48 -10.10 -0.50
C ILE A 9 -13.77 -9.93 0.84
N VAL A 10 -13.24 -11.01 1.43
CA VAL A 10 -12.54 -10.96 2.72
C VAL A 10 -11.28 -10.09 2.62
N SER A 11 -10.49 -10.23 1.54
CA SER A 11 -9.30 -9.40 1.29
C SER A 11 -9.65 -7.92 1.19
N TYR A 12 -10.72 -7.59 0.46
CA TYR A 12 -11.20 -6.22 0.34
C TYR A 12 -11.64 -5.67 1.70
N LEU A 13 -12.36 -6.44 2.51
CA LEU A 13 -12.81 -6.01 3.84
C LEU A 13 -11.63 -5.80 4.80
N ILE A 14 -10.64 -6.70 4.81
CA ILE A 14 -9.39 -6.54 5.58
C ILE A 14 -8.69 -5.25 5.15
N GLY A 15 -8.53 -5.05 3.85
CA GLY A 15 -7.95 -3.83 3.29
C GLY A 15 -8.70 -2.57 3.68
N SER A 16 -10.03 -2.66 3.73
CA SER A 16 -10.93 -1.55 4.03
C SER A 16 -10.86 -1.03 5.46
N ILE A 17 -10.27 -1.76 6.41
CA ILE A 17 -10.10 -1.29 7.79
C ILE A 17 -9.33 0.04 7.78
N PRO A 18 -9.97 1.17 8.17
CA PRO A 18 -9.40 2.50 8.01
C PRO A 18 -8.56 2.89 9.23
N THR A 19 -7.38 2.28 9.39
CA THR A 19 -6.52 2.39 10.58
C THR A 19 -6.27 3.83 11.01
N ALA A 20 -5.87 4.72 10.09
CA ALA A 20 -5.62 6.12 10.42
C ALA A 20 -6.87 6.88 10.91
N TYR A 21 -8.05 6.55 10.37
CA TYR A 21 -9.31 7.13 10.84
C TYR A 21 -9.67 6.67 12.25
N ILE A 22 -9.54 5.36 12.50
CA ILE A 22 -9.79 4.78 13.83
C ILE A 22 -8.86 5.43 14.86
N PHE A 23 -7.57 5.53 14.58
CA PHE A 23 -6.62 6.20 15.47
C PHE A 23 -6.93 7.69 15.67
N GLY A 24 -7.39 8.39 14.62
CA GLY A 24 -7.83 9.80 14.74
C GLY A 24 -8.99 9.95 15.72
N ARG A 25 -9.95 9.03 15.64
CA ARG A 25 -11.10 9.03 16.57
C ARG A 25 -10.71 8.65 17.99
N LEU A 26 -9.88 7.63 18.17
CA LEU A 26 -9.52 7.13 19.50
C LEU A 26 -8.56 8.06 20.25
N ILE A 27 -7.58 8.68 19.58
CA ILE A 27 -6.53 9.47 20.24
C ILE A 27 -6.94 10.94 20.42
N LYS A 28 -7.61 11.54 19.43
CA LYS A 28 -7.93 12.99 19.44
C LYS A 28 -9.41 13.29 19.25
N GLY A 29 -10.30 12.31 19.13
CA GLY A 29 -11.73 12.52 18.87
C GLY A 29 -12.06 13.13 17.49
N ILE A 30 -11.09 13.22 16.57
CA ILE A 30 -11.20 13.95 15.30
C ILE A 30 -11.45 13.04 14.09
N ASP A 31 -11.99 13.62 13.04
CA ASP A 31 -11.99 13.01 11.70
C ASP A 31 -10.72 13.44 10.96
N ILE A 32 -9.76 12.50 10.81
CA ILE A 32 -8.45 12.77 10.19
C ILE A 32 -8.56 13.27 8.74
N ARG A 33 -9.68 13.01 8.06
CA ARG A 33 -9.93 13.49 6.69
C ARG A 33 -10.07 15.01 6.62
N LYS A 34 -10.39 15.65 7.74
CA LYS A 34 -10.54 17.11 7.89
C LYS A 34 -9.24 17.78 8.36
N HIS A 35 -8.16 17.03 8.57
CA HIS A 35 -6.90 17.54 9.13
C HIS A 35 -5.68 17.15 8.29
N GLY A 36 -4.66 18.01 8.29
CA GLY A 36 -3.41 17.78 7.57
C GLY A 36 -3.63 17.71 6.05
N SER A 37 -3.23 16.58 5.44
CA SER A 37 -3.45 16.34 4.00
C SER A 37 -4.84 15.79 3.67
N GLY A 38 -5.65 15.49 4.66
CA GLY A 38 -6.94 14.83 4.50
C GLY A 38 -6.88 13.35 4.11
N ASN A 39 -5.68 12.79 3.91
CA ASN A 39 -5.52 11.39 3.53
C ASN A 39 -5.64 10.44 4.74
N VAL A 40 -6.25 9.26 4.53
CA VAL A 40 -6.45 8.24 5.57
C VAL A 40 -5.29 7.23 5.54
N GLY A 41 -4.07 7.71 5.82
CA GLY A 41 -2.87 6.87 5.81
C GLY A 41 -1.80 7.35 6.79
N ALA A 42 -0.76 6.53 6.95
CA ALA A 42 0.30 6.68 7.95
C ALA A 42 0.99 8.06 7.94
N THR A 43 1.30 8.61 6.75
CA THR A 43 1.96 9.93 6.65
C THR A 43 1.09 11.07 7.20
N ASN A 44 -0.23 11.01 7.01
CA ASN A 44 -1.13 12.00 7.58
C ASN A 44 -1.33 11.75 9.09
N ALA A 45 -1.44 10.49 9.51
CA ALA A 45 -1.47 10.13 10.93
C ALA A 45 -0.23 10.64 11.66
N LEU A 46 0.97 10.50 11.08
CA LEU A 46 2.21 11.02 11.64
C LEU A 46 2.20 12.55 11.81
N ARG A 47 1.62 13.28 10.84
CA ARG A 47 1.53 14.75 10.90
C ARG A 47 0.52 15.24 11.93
N VAL A 48 -0.63 14.56 12.04
CA VAL A 48 -1.79 15.04 12.83
C VAL A 48 -1.81 14.44 14.24
N LEU A 49 -1.46 13.16 14.36
CA LEU A 49 -1.55 12.40 15.61
C LEU A 49 -0.20 12.21 16.31
N GLY A 50 0.91 12.50 15.61
CA GLY A 50 2.27 12.33 16.11
C GLY A 50 2.94 11.03 15.69
N LYS A 51 4.23 10.88 16.10
CA LYS A 51 5.12 9.81 15.62
C LYS A 51 4.62 8.40 15.97
N GLY A 52 4.20 8.18 17.22
CA GLY A 52 3.73 6.87 17.67
C GLY A 52 2.55 6.37 16.85
N ALA A 53 1.48 7.19 16.76
CA ALA A 53 0.29 6.84 15.99
C ALA A 53 0.60 6.62 14.49
N GLY A 54 1.46 7.48 13.90
CA GLY A 54 1.85 7.35 12.51
C GLY A 54 2.59 6.04 12.20
N ILE A 55 3.51 5.64 13.08
CA ILE A 55 4.25 4.37 12.96
C ILE A 55 3.31 3.18 13.15
N THR A 56 2.44 3.22 14.15
CA THR A 56 1.46 2.13 14.38
C THR A 56 0.52 1.96 13.19
N VAL A 57 0.01 3.04 12.64
CA VAL A 57 -0.82 3.01 11.43
C VAL A 57 -0.03 2.42 10.24
N LEU A 58 1.24 2.80 10.07
CA LEU A 58 2.10 2.24 9.03
C LEU A 58 2.23 0.72 9.17
N ILE A 59 2.55 0.24 10.38
CA ILE A 59 2.72 -1.20 10.66
C ILE A 59 1.41 -1.95 10.40
N LEU A 60 0.28 -1.46 10.88
CA LEU A 60 -1.02 -2.09 10.68
C LEU A 60 -1.43 -2.13 9.20
N ASP A 61 -1.14 -1.06 8.44
CA ASP A 61 -1.41 -1.03 7.00
C ASP A 61 -0.50 -1.97 6.20
N ILE A 62 0.74 -2.22 6.65
CA ILE A 62 1.62 -3.26 6.11
C ILE A 62 1.09 -4.65 6.47
N LEU A 63 0.77 -4.86 7.75
CA LEU A 63 0.31 -6.16 8.24
C LEU A 63 -0.95 -6.65 7.53
N LYS A 64 -1.94 -5.79 7.25
CA LYS A 64 -3.15 -6.22 6.54
C LYS A 64 -2.85 -6.76 5.14
N GLY A 65 -1.92 -6.16 4.40
CA GLY A 65 -1.46 -6.67 3.11
C GLY A 65 -0.71 -7.99 3.22
N PHE A 66 0.21 -8.09 4.19
CA PHE A 66 1.00 -9.29 4.45
C PHE A 66 0.12 -10.48 4.86
N VAL A 67 -0.76 -10.28 5.85
CA VAL A 67 -1.69 -11.32 6.34
C VAL A 67 -2.60 -11.83 5.22
N THR A 68 -3.10 -10.93 4.39
CA THR A 68 -3.95 -11.29 3.24
C THR A 68 -3.21 -12.23 2.29
N VAL A 69 -1.96 -11.91 1.91
CA VAL A 69 -1.20 -12.70 0.94
C VAL A 69 -0.70 -14.02 1.54
N VAL A 70 -0.22 -14.01 2.78
CA VAL A 70 0.38 -15.21 3.39
C VAL A 70 -0.68 -16.13 3.95
N PHE A 71 -1.52 -15.67 4.85
CA PHE A 71 -2.47 -16.55 5.57
C PHE A 71 -3.72 -16.84 4.75
N LEU A 72 -4.41 -15.79 4.31
CA LEU A 72 -5.61 -15.99 3.50
C LEU A 72 -5.25 -16.60 2.13
N GLY A 73 -4.10 -16.20 1.54
CA GLY A 73 -3.56 -16.77 0.32
C GLY A 73 -3.30 -18.28 0.42
N ASN A 74 -2.70 -18.76 1.53
CA ASN A 74 -2.51 -20.21 1.76
C ASN A 74 -3.84 -20.95 1.81
N PHE A 75 -4.80 -20.40 2.59
CA PHE A 75 -6.11 -21.03 2.77
C PHE A 75 -6.90 -21.11 1.46
N ILE A 76 -6.92 -20.03 0.68
CA ILE A 76 -7.69 -19.98 -0.57
C ILE A 76 -7.01 -20.78 -1.68
N ALA A 77 -5.69 -20.67 -1.85
CA ALA A 77 -4.97 -21.39 -2.93
C ALA A 77 -5.10 -22.91 -2.81
N GLY A 78 -5.08 -23.46 -1.60
CA GLY A 78 -5.27 -24.88 -1.37
C GLY A 78 -6.65 -25.43 -1.81
N ASN A 79 -7.63 -24.54 -2.04
CA ASN A 79 -8.99 -24.89 -2.44
C ASN A 79 -9.31 -24.57 -3.91
N ILE A 80 -8.32 -24.10 -4.69
CA ILE A 80 -8.51 -23.66 -6.08
C ILE A 80 -7.45 -24.26 -6.98
N PRO A 81 -7.68 -25.42 -7.62
CA PRO A 81 -6.68 -26.08 -8.44
C PRO A 81 -6.47 -25.46 -9.85
N PHE A 82 -7.38 -24.57 -10.29
CA PHE A 82 -7.37 -24.01 -11.66
C PHE A 82 -6.71 -22.62 -11.76
N ILE A 83 -6.22 -22.04 -10.65
CA ILE A 83 -5.45 -20.81 -10.61
C ILE A 83 -4.14 -21.10 -9.90
N THR A 84 -3.02 -20.61 -10.42
CA THR A 84 -1.72 -20.75 -9.74
C THR A 84 -1.73 -20.09 -8.36
N GLU A 85 -0.95 -20.60 -7.42
CA GLU A 85 -0.83 -19.97 -6.08
C GLU A 85 -0.43 -18.49 -6.17
N GLU A 86 0.47 -18.17 -7.09
CA GLU A 86 0.89 -16.79 -7.36
C GLU A 86 -0.30 -15.94 -7.80
N GLY A 87 -1.09 -16.44 -8.75
CA GLY A 87 -2.28 -15.75 -9.25
C GLY A 87 -3.31 -15.50 -8.15
N VAL A 88 -3.59 -16.50 -7.30
CA VAL A 88 -4.48 -16.33 -6.15
C VAL A 88 -3.96 -15.24 -5.22
N ARG A 89 -2.69 -15.29 -4.82
CA ARG A 89 -2.09 -14.30 -3.91
C ARG A 89 -2.11 -12.89 -4.47
N LEU A 90 -1.86 -12.74 -5.78
CA LEU A 90 -1.91 -11.44 -6.46
C LEU A 90 -3.34 -10.89 -6.49
N ILE A 91 -4.34 -11.71 -6.81
CA ILE A 91 -5.76 -11.31 -6.79
C ILE A 91 -6.16 -10.82 -5.40
N LEU A 92 -5.85 -11.59 -4.35
CA LEU A 92 -6.16 -11.23 -2.97
C LEU A 92 -5.42 -9.96 -2.52
N GLY A 93 -4.13 -9.84 -2.85
CA GLY A 93 -3.32 -8.66 -2.56
C GLY A 93 -3.87 -7.40 -3.22
N ILE A 94 -4.20 -7.46 -4.50
CA ILE A 94 -4.82 -6.34 -5.23
C ILE A 94 -6.16 -5.98 -4.60
N SER A 95 -6.98 -6.97 -4.24
CA SER A 95 -8.27 -6.74 -3.59
C SER A 95 -8.10 -6.02 -2.23
N CYS A 96 -7.10 -6.41 -1.43
CA CYS A 96 -6.76 -5.74 -0.17
C CYS A 96 -6.31 -4.28 -0.41
N ILE A 97 -5.49 -4.03 -1.44
CA ILE A 97 -5.06 -2.68 -1.82
C ILE A 97 -6.26 -1.84 -2.29
N CYS A 98 -7.18 -2.41 -3.06
CA CYS A 98 -8.43 -1.76 -3.44
C CYS A 98 -9.26 -1.38 -2.21
N GLY A 99 -9.39 -2.29 -1.24
CA GLY A 99 -10.07 -2.02 0.03
C GLY A 99 -9.45 -0.84 0.79
N HIS A 100 -8.12 -0.77 0.85
CA HIS A 100 -7.44 0.37 1.48
C HIS A 100 -7.64 1.69 0.71
N ASN A 101 -7.62 1.65 -0.62
CA ASN A 101 -7.74 2.84 -1.46
C ASN A 101 -9.17 3.37 -1.54
N TRP A 102 -10.14 2.47 -1.53
CA TRP A 102 -11.58 2.74 -1.69
C TRP A 102 -12.36 1.98 -0.63
N THR A 103 -12.13 2.33 0.64
CA THR A 103 -12.77 1.63 1.76
C THR A 103 -14.27 1.89 1.83
N ILE A 104 -15.06 0.81 1.92
CA ILE A 104 -16.51 0.89 2.08
C ILE A 104 -16.91 1.63 3.36
N PHE A 105 -16.09 1.55 4.42
CA PHE A 105 -16.38 2.17 5.71
C PHE A 105 -16.27 3.70 5.73
N LEU A 106 -15.70 4.30 4.70
CA LEU A 106 -15.52 5.75 4.59
C LEU A 106 -16.05 6.29 3.24
N ASN A 107 -17.14 5.73 2.73
CA ASN A 107 -17.75 6.12 1.45
C ASN A 107 -16.73 6.09 0.30
N PHE A 108 -15.94 5.03 0.22
CA PHE A 108 -14.89 4.80 -0.78
C PHE A 108 -13.76 5.84 -0.81
N GLN A 109 -13.58 6.60 0.30
CA GLN A 109 -12.52 7.60 0.47
C GLN A 109 -11.42 7.09 1.40
N GLY A 110 -10.55 6.24 0.90
CA GLY A 110 -9.45 5.62 1.65
C GLY A 110 -8.08 6.29 1.45
N GLY A 111 -7.03 5.52 1.76
CA GLY A 111 -5.63 5.92 1.62
C GLY A 111 -5.10 5.85 0.19
N LYS A 112 -3.78 5.65 0.06
CA LYS A 112 -3.07 5.56 -1.23
C LYS A 112 -2.44 4.21 -1.50
N GLY A 113 -2.56 3.28 -0.58
CA GLY A 113 -2.17 1.89 -0.73
C GLY A 113 -0.68 1.57 -0.60
N ILE A 114 0.21 2.55 -0.41
CA ILE A 114 1.67 2.29 -0.41
C ILE A 114 2.09 1.31 0.70
N ALA A 115 1.67 1.53 1.93
CA ALA A 115 1.99 0.63 3.05
C ALA A 115 1.36 -0.76 2.84
N THR A 116 0.13 -0.81 2.37
CA THR A 116 -0.56 -2.07 2.07
C THR A 116 0.11 -2.81 0.91
N THR A 117 0.55 -2.10 -0.14
CA THR A 117 1.32 -2.66 -1.25
C THR A 117 2.66 -3.21 -0.76
N LEU A 118 3.36 -2.51 0.13
CA LEU A 118 4.58 -3.02 0.77
C LEU A 118 4.30 -4.33 1.51
N GLY A 119 3.20 -4.41 2.26
CA GLY A 119 2.78 -5.63 2.95
C GLY A 119 2.47 -6.78 1.98
N VAL A 120 1.78 -6.50 0.88
CA VAL A 120 1.51 -7.48 -0.19
C VAL A 120 2.81 -7.98 -0.81
N LEU A 121 3.74 -7.08 -1.15
CA LEU A 121 5.04 -7.46 -1.73
C LEU A 121 5.90 -8.25 -0.74
N LEU A 122 5.90 -7.90 0.55
CA LEU A 122 6.55 -8.68 1.61
C LEU A 122 5.97 -10.10 1.68
N GLY A 123 4.65 -10.24 1.64
CA GLY A 123 3.98 -11.54 1.64
C GLY A 123 4.31 -12.38 0.40
N LEU A 124 4.37 -11.76 -0.79
CA LEU A 124 4.78 -12.42 -2.02
C LEU A 124 6.27 -12.82 -1.98
N ALA A 125 7.16 -11.94 -1.52
CA ALA A 125 8.58 -12.21 -1.39
C ALA A 125 8.90 -13.32 -0.38
N PHE A 126 8.04 -13.53 0.60
CA PHE A 126 8.13 -14.67 1.53
C PHE A 126 7.91 -16.01 0.81
N LYS A 127 7.13 -16.02 -0.28
CA LYS A 127 6.78 -17.20 -1.07
C LYS A 127 7.64 -17.34 -2.34
N ILE A 128 8.04 -16.24 -2.96
CA ILE A 128 8.77 -16.17 -4.22
C ILE A 128 10.14 -15.55 -3.96
N GLY A 129 11.19 -16.38 -3.96
CA GLY A 129 12.54 -15.98 -3.53
C GLY A 129 13.12 -14.80 -4.32
N THR A 130 12.91 -14.75 -5.65
CA THR A 130 13.40 -13.66 -6.52
C THR A 130 12.80 -12.30 -6.19
N LEU A 131 11.58 -12.25 -5.66
CA LEU A 131 10.94 -11.01 -5.23
C LEU A 131 11.63 -10.36 -4.03
N LYS A 132 12.45 -11.09 -3.25
CA LYS A 132 13.24 -10.50 -2.16
C LYS A 132 14.23 -9.46 -2.69
N ILE A 133 14.89 -9.76 -3.82
CA ILE A 133 15.84 -8.83 -4.46
C ILE A 133 15.10 -7.60 -4.98
N ILE A 134 14.00 -7.81 -5.71
CA ILE A 134 13.18 -6.71 -6.24
C ILE A 134 12.70 -5.82 -5.09
N LEU A 135 12.17 -6.40 -4.02
CA LEU A 135 11.70 -5.67 -2.85
C LEU A 135 12.81 -4.86 -2.18
N SER A 136 14.01 -5.44 -2.03
CA SER A 136 15.17 -4.74 -1.47
C SER A 136 15.55 -3.53 -2.33
N LEU A 137 15.56 -3.69 -3.66
CA LEU A 137 15.83 -2.58 -4.59
C LEU A 137 14.74 -1.51 -4.53
N LEU A 138 13.46 -1.89 -4.43
CA LEU A 138 12.35 -0.94 -4.28
C LEU A 138 12.46 -0.12 -2.99
N VAL A 139 12.82 -0.78 -1.88
CA VAL A 139 13.05 -0.11 -0.59
C VAL A 139 14.23 0.84 -0.70
N LEU A 140 15.33 0.43 -1.34
CA LEU A 140 16.49 1.27 -1.58
C LEU A 140 16.12 2.50 -2.43
N ILE A 141 15.41 2.31 -3.54
CA ILE A 141 14.93 3.40 -4.40
C ILE A 141 14.06 4.37 -3.61
N TRP A 142 13.12 3.84 -2.81
CA TRP A 142 12.23 4.67 -2.00
C TRP A 142 13.01 5.55 -1.02
N PHE A 143 13.94 4.96 -0.28
CA PHE A 143 14.77 5.71 0.67
C PHE A 143 15.70 6.71 -0.04
N THR A 144 16.32 6.33 -1.15
CA THR A 144 17.18 7.23 -1.93
C THR A 144 16.40 8.47 -2.38
N VAL A 145 15.26 8.28 -3.04
CA VAL A 145 14.43 9.41 -3.50
C VAL A 145 13.90 10.22 -2.31
N PHE A 146 13.52 9.56 -1.22
CA PHE A 146 13.05 10.24 -0.02
C PHE A 146 14.13 11.08 0.63
N PHE A 147 15.35 10.58 0.81
CA PHE A 147 16.45 11.35 1.43
C PHE A 147 16.92 12.50 0.56
N VAL A 148 16.88 12.35 -0.76
CA VAL A 148 17.24 13.43 -1.69
C VAL A 148 16.18 14.54 -1.71
N LEU A 149 14.89 14.19 -1.77
CA LEU A 149 13.80 15.16 -1.97
C LEU A 149 13.08 15.56 -0.69
N GLY A 150 13.06 14.70 0.33
CA GLY A 150 12.27 14.87 1.56
C GLY A 150 10.77 14.69 1.36
N ILE A 151 10.32 14.14 0.23
CA ILE A 151 8.91 14.09 -0.17
C ILE A 151 8.46 12.64 -0.34
N VAL A 152 7.67 12.14 0.64
CA VAL A 152 7.17 10.76 0.69
C VAL A 152 6.35 10.40 -0.57
N SER A 153 5.49 11.30 -1.04
CA SER A 153 4.62 11.03 -2.19
C SER A 153 5.41 10.80 -3.48
N ILE A 154 6.49 11.55 -3.69
CA ILE A 154 7.34 11.44 -4.87
C ILE A 154 8.17 10.15 -4.80
N ALA A 155 8.77 9.85 -3.64
CA ALA A 155 9.46 8.58 -3.43
C ALA A 155 8.54 7.39 -3.75
N SER A 156 7.28 7.45 -3.31
CA SER A 156 6.29 6.38 -3.57
C SER A 156 5.95 6.23 -5.06
N VAL A 157 5.82 7.33 -5.80
CA VAL A 157 5.55 7.28 -7.25
C VAL A 157 6.74 6.71 -8.01
N PHE A 158 7.98 7.16 -7.70
CA PHE A 158 9.19 6.61 -8.32
C PHE A 158 9.33 5.10 -8.08
N THR A 159 9.09 4.66 -6.85
CA THR A 159 9.13 3.24 -6.49
C THR A 159 8.04 2.43 -7.22
N ALA A 160 6.84 3.01 -7.36
CA ALA A 160 5.76 2.35 -8.10
C ALA A 160 6.07 2.19 -9.59
N ILE A 161 6.76 3.16 -10.21
CA ILE A 161 7.22 3.07 -11.60
C ILE A 161 8.37 2.04 -11.72
N ALA A 162 9.26 1.98 -10.75
CA ALA A 162 10.36 1.04 -10.73
C ALA A 162 9.89 -0.43 -10.61
N LEU A 163 8.75 -0.69 -9.95
CA LEU A 163 8.25 -2.05 -9.71
C LEU A 163 8.05 -2.85 -11.01
N PRO A 164 7.26 -2.42 -12.01
CA PRO A 164 7.12 -3.17 -13.25
C PRO A 164 8.43 -3.28 -14.06
N VAL A 165 9.27 -2.25 -14.02
CA VAL A 165 10.59 -2.29 -14.68
C VAL A 165 11.47 -3.39 -14.08
N LEU A 166 11.58 -3.44 -12.76
CA LEU A 166 12.33 -4.48 -12.07
C LEU A 166 11.70 -5.86 -12.28
N ALA A 167 10.36 -5.97 -12.27
CA ALA A 167 9.69 -7.24 -12.55
C ALA A 167 10.06 -7.79 -13.95
N ILE A 168 10.13 -6.95 -14.97
CA ILE A 168 10.56 -7.33 -16.30
C ILE A 168 12.05 -7.72 -16.31
N LEU A 169 12.92 -6.87 -15.75
CA LEU A 169 14.37 -7.09 -15.74
C LEU A 169 14.78 -8.38 -15.01
N PHE A 170 14.03 -8.75 -13.96
CA PHE A 170 14.27 -9.99 -13.20
C PHE A 170 13.45 -11.18 -13.71
N GLY A 171 12.88 -11.10 -14.92
CA GLY A 171 12.21 -12.22 -15.59
C GLY A 171 11.02 -12.78 -14.81
N GLN A 172 10.23 -11.91 -14.15
CA GLN A 172 9.06 -12.35 -13.41
C GLN A 172 7.94 -12.81 -14.36
N THR A 173 6.99 -13.58 -13.84
CA THR A 173 5.84 -14.07 -14.60
C THR A 173 5.02 -12.94 -15.22
N TYR A 174 4.39 -13.18 -16.36
CA TYR A 174 3.49 -12.20 -17.00
C TYR A 174 2.37 -11.74 -16.08
N ILE A 175 1.89 -12.63 -15.18
CA ILE A 175 0.85 -12.32 -14.20
C ILE A 175 1.39 -11.26 -13.21
N LEU A 176 2.62 -11.44 -12.71
CA LEU A 176 3.24 -10.50 -11.77
C LEU A 176 3.58 -9.18 -12.45
N VAL A 177 4.09 -9.20 -13.68
CA VAL A 177 4.34 -7.98 -14.45
C VAL A 177 3.05 -7.21 -14.68
N SER A 178 1.96 -7.87 -15.09
CA SER A 178 0.66 -7.23 -15.30
C SER A 178 0.10 -6.65 -14.00
N ALA A 179 0.20 -7.39 -12.89
CA ALA A 179 -0.19 -6.90 -11.57
C ALA A 179 0.62 -5.68 -11.14
N SER A 180 1.94 -5.68 -11.39
CA SER A 180 2.82 -4.56 -11.07
C SER A 180 2.49 -3.29 -11.87
N LEU A 181 2.15 -3.43 -13.15
CA LEU A 181 1.66 -2.33 -14.00
C LEU A 181 0.34 -1.76 -13.46
N LEU A 182 -0.61 -2.61 -13.10
CA LEU A 182 -1.87 -2.19 -12.49
C LEU A 182 -1.66 -1.43 -11.18
N LEU A 183 -0.77 -1.92 -10.31
CA LEU A 183 -0.41 -1.25 -9.05
C LEU A 183 0.27 0.10 -9.30
N CYS A 184 1.15 0.20 -10.28
CA CYS A 184 1.77 1.47 -10.70
C CYS A 184 0.71 2.49 -11.10
N VAL A 185 -0.25 2.10 -11.94
CA VAL A 185 -1.39 2.95 -12.34
C VAL A 185 -2.21 3.38 -11.13
N PHE A 186 -2.54 2.48 -10.21
CA PHE A 186 -3.26 2.82 -8.97
C PHE A 186 -2.51 3.87 -8.14
N VAL A 187 -1.19 3.69 -7.96
CA VAL A 187 -0.37 4.64 -7.20
C VAL A 187 -0.36 6.01 -7.88
N ILE A 188 -0.16 6.09 -9.19
CA ILE A 188 -0.16 7.36 -9.93
C ILE A 188 -1.49 8.08 -9.78
N ILE A 189 -2.61 7.38 -10.00
CA ILE A 189 -3.97 7.94 -9.87
C ILE A 189 -4.20 8.46 -8.44
N ARG A 190 -3.84 7.68 -7.42
CA ARG A 190 -4.00 8.06 -6.01
C ARG A 190 -3.06 9.19 -5.56
N HIS A 191 -2.00 9.45 -6.32
CA HIS A 191 -1.05 10.54 -6.06
C HIS A 191 -1.24 11.76 -6.96
N LYS A 192 -2.29 11.83 -7.82
CA LYS A 192 -2.52 12.94 -8.76
C LYS A 192 -2.47 14.33 -8.10
N SER A 193 -3.06 14.48 -6.92
CA SER A 193 -3.05 15.75 -6.18
C SER A 193 -1.66 16.11 -5.63
N ASN A 194 -0.86 15.12 -5.24
CA ASN A 194 0.52 15.31 -4.78
C ASN A 194 1.42 15.72 -5.94
N LEU A 195 1.31 15.05 -7.09
CA LEU A 195 2.04 15.39 -8.31
C LEU A 195 1.72 16.81 -8.74
N LYS A 196 0.43 17.20 -8.76
CA LYS A 196 0.02 18.58 -9.07
C LYS A 196 0.66 19.60 -8.13
N ARG A 197 0.72 19.33 -6.81
CA ARG A 197 1.39 20.19 -5.84
C ARG A 197 2.91 20.18 -6.01
N PHE A 198 3.49 19.04 -6.31
CA PHE A 198 4.94 18.92 -6.55
C PHE A 198 5.40 19.80 -7.71
N PHE A 199 4.75 19.73 -8.87
CA PHE A 199 5.07 20.58 -10.03
C PHE A 199 4.84 22.08 -9.77
N LYS A 200 4.03 22.43 -8.76
CA LYS A 200 3.85 23.83 -8.30
C LYS A 200 4.81 24.22 -7.17
N GLY A 201 5.74 23.35 -6.76
CA GLY A 201 6.62 23.60 -5.62
C GLY A 201 5.93 23.62 -4.25
N GLN A 202 4.70 23.11 -4.15
CA GLN A 202 3.83 23.20 -2.98
C GLN A 202 3.64 21.87 -2.24
N GLU A 203 4.28 20.78 -2.69
CA GLU A 203 4.16 19.50 -1.99
C GLU A 203 4.98 19.52 -0.68
N PRO A 204 4.36 19.26 0.47
CA PRO A 204 5.03 19.41 1.76
C PRO A 204 6.10 18.34 1.96
N ARG A 205 7.31 18.77 2.33
CA ARG A 205 8.38 17.89 2.78
C ARG A 205 8.08 17.35 4.17
N LEU A 206 8.50 16.12 4.43
CA LEU A 206 8.40 15.52 5.76
C LEU A 206 9.57 16.03 6.62
N ASN A 207 9.26 16.89 7.59
CA ASN A 207 10.26 17.43 8.51
C ASN A 207 10.12 16.77 9.88
N PHE A 208 11.09 15.94 10.26
CA PHE A 208 11.11 15.23 11.56
C PHE A 208 11.49 16.15 12.74
N LYS A 209 12.03 17.37 12.47
CA LYS A 209 12.49 18.30 13.51
C LYS A 209 11.39 19.23 14.05
N LYS A 210 10.27 19.40 13.35
CA LYS A 210 9.14 20.16 13.89
C LYS A 210 8.42 19.29 14.93
N LYS A 211 8.48 19.72 16.22
CA LYS A 211 7.56 19.23 17.25
C LYS A 211 6.11 19.54 16.81
N PRO A 212 5.17 18.61 17.09
CA PRO A 212 3.77 18.86 16.83
C PRO A 212 3.24 20.03 17.67
#